data_bd815bbd72f6a2d9bbe7ce74b0432066
#
_entry.id   bd815bbd72f6a2d9bbe7ce74b0432066
#
_cell.length_a   1.000
_cell.length_b   1.000
_cell.length_c   1.000
_cell.angle_alpha   90.00
_cell.angle_beta   90.00
_cell.angle_gamma   90.00
#
_symmetry.space_group_name_H-M   'P 1'
#
loop_
_entity.id
_entity.type
_entity.pdbx_description
1 polymer ?
#
loop_
_entity_poly.entity_id
_entity_poly.type
_entity_poly.pdbx_seq_one_letter_code
_entity_poly.pdbx_strand_id
1 'polypeptide(L)'
;GFEIHLNEPLISFEGQEIKLTKKEYILLQFMLINKNRVLNRFQLAEHLWGDHLDDDYQSNYIDVHVKNIRKKLGTFGPVDWLETVRGLGYKIIA
;
A
#
# COMPACT_ATOMS: atom_id res chain seq x y z
N GLY A 1 -11.85 5.96 11.88
CA GLY A 1 -10.83 5.89 10.87
C GLY A 1 -10.64 4.50 10.29
N PHE A 2 -9.59 4.34 9.53
CA PHE A 2 -9.26 3.04 8.95
C PHE A 2 -8.55 2.15 9.96
N GLU A 3 -8.89 0.87 9.95
CA GLU A 3 -8.22 -0.15 10.77
C GLU A 3 -7.78 -1.31 9.87
N ILE A 4 -6.50 -1.68 9.95
CA ILE A 4 -5.97 -2.81 9.20
C ILE A 4 -6.06 -4.07 10.04
N HIS A 5 -6.48 -5.18 9.40
CA HIS A 5 -6.54 -6.46 10.06
C HIS A 5 -5.21 -7.20 9.87
N LEU A 6 -4.68 -7.79 10.96
CA LEU A 6 -3.35 -8.40 10.91
C LEU A 6 -3.33 -9.77 10.27
N ASN A 7 -4.45 -10.50 10.31
CA ASN A 7 -4.50 -11.90 9.88
C ASN A 7 -5.32 -12.12 8.60
N GLU A 8 -5.93 -11.09 8.06
CA GLU A 8 -6.79 -11.19 6.88
C GLU A 8 -6.52 -10.04 5.94
N PRO A 9 -6.61 -10.25 4.62
CA PRO A 9 -6.31 -9.20 3.65
C PRO A 9 -7.47 -8.20 3.52
N LEU A 10 -7.81 -7.57 4.63
CA LEU A 10 -8.84 -6.55 4.62
C LEU A 10 -8.53 -5.42 5.59
N ILE A 11 -9.15 -4.31 5.33
CA ILE A 11 -9.07 -3.12 6.15
C ILE A 11 -10.52 -2.69 6.41
N SER A 12 -10.80 -2.10 7.55
CA SER A 12 -12.14 -1.60 7.83
C SER A 12 -12.14 -0.11 8.06
N PHE A 13 -13.28 0.50 7.78
CA PHE A 13 -13.52 1.91 8.04
C PHE A 13 -14.83 2.02 8.79
N GLU A 14 -14.75 2.44 10.04
CA GLU A 14 -15.93 2.62 10.90
C GLU A 14 -16.84 1.39 10.92
N GLY A 15 -16.21 0.21 11.03
CA GLY A 15 -16.94 -1.04 11.10
C GLY A 15 -17.26 -1.69 9.76
N GLN A 16 -17.02 -1.00 8.65
CA GLN A 16 -17.26 -1.55 7.32
C GLN A 16 -16.00 -2.18 6.77
N GLU A 17 -16.08 -3.43 6.33
CA GLU A 17 -14.95 -4.14 5.76
C GLU A 17 -14.71 -3.76 4.31
N ILE A 18 -13.44 -3.55 3.98
CA ILE A 18 -12.99 -3.26 2.63
C ILE A 18 -12.02 -4.35 2.23
N LYS A 19 -12.40 -5.15 1.24
CA LYS A 19 -11.53 -6.23 0.77
C LYS A 19 -10.46 -5.67 -0.16
N LEU A 20 -9.22 -6.07 0.11
CA LEU A 20 -8.07 -5.76 -0.74
C LEU A 20 -7.60 -7.05 -1.41
N THR A 21 -6.94 -6.93 -2.54
CA THR A 21 -6.20 -8.08 -3.06
C THR A 21 -5.07 -8.40 -2.10
N LYS A 22 -4.57 -9.63 -2.16
CA LYS A 22 -3.47 -10.04 -1.30
C LYS A 22 -2.26 -9.13 -1.46
N LYS A 23 -1.92 -8.76 -2.70
CA LYS A 23 -0.79 -7.87 -2.98
C LYS A 23 -1.01 -6.47 -2.43
N GLU A 24 -2.21 -5.93 -2.57
CA GLU A 24 -2.56 -4.62 -2.02
C GLU A 24 -2.43 -4.62 -0.49
N TYR A 25 -2.92 -5.68 0.13
CA TYR A 25 -2.85 -5.80 1.59
C TYR A 25 -1.40 -5.90 2.07
N ILE A 26 -0.58 -6.75 1.43
CA ILE A 26 0.82 -6.91 1.79
C ILE A 26 1.56 -5.58 1.66
N LEU A 27 1.30 -4.86 0.58
CA LEU A 27 1.93 -3.58 0.31
C LEU A 27 1.55 -2.54 1.36
N LEU A 28 0.27 -2.43 1.66
CA LEU A 28 -0.23 -1.48 2.65
C LEU A 28 0.30 -1.82 4.04
N GLN A 29 0.30 -3.10 4.41
CA GLN A 29 0.83 -3.54 5.71
C GLN A 29 2.30 -3.19 5.86
N PHE A 30 3.10 -3.42 4.81
CA PHE A 30 4.52 -3.11 4.83
C PHE A 30 4.76 -1.61 5.01
N MET A 31 3.99 -0.80 4.31
CA MET A 31 4.08 0.65 4.46
C MET A 31 3.68 1.11 5.86
N LEU A 32 2.66 0.47 6.46
CA LEU A 32 2.22 0.81 7.82
C LEU A 32 3.27 0.45 8.88
N ILE A 33 3.92 -0.69 8.72
CA ILE A 33 5.01 -1.08 9.61
C ILE A 33 6.15 -0.07 9.56
N ASN A 34 6.37 0.52 8.39
CA ASN A 34 7.41 1.51 8.16
C ASN A 34 6.85 2.94 8.10
N LYS A 35 5.79 3.21 8.82
CA LYS A 35 5.14 4.52 8.81
C LYS A 35 6.12 5.66 9.09
N ASN A 36 5.87 6.80 8.48
CA ASN A 36 6.70 8.00 8.57
C ASN A 36 8.07 7.86 7.89
N ARG A 37 8.28 6.78 7.14
CA ARG A 37 9.47 6.58 6.33
C ARG A 37 9.11 6.58 4.85
N VAL A 38 9.95 7.19 4.03
CA VAL A 38 9.78 7.11 2.58
C VAL A 38 10.31 5.77 2.11
N LEU A 39 9.45 5.02 1.44
CA LEU A 39 9.82 3.74 0.82
C LEU A 39 9.82 3.94 -0.68
N ASN A 40 10.94 3.61 -1.33
CA ASN A 40 11.01 3.74 -2.78
C ASN A 40 10.32 2.55 -3.47
N ARG A 41 10.07 2.70 -4.76
CA ARG A 41 9.34 1.69 -5.51
C ARG A 41 10.06 0.34 -5.54
N PHE A 42 11.39 0.36 -5.56
CA PHE A 42 12.17 -0.88 -5.54
C PHE A 42 12.01 -1.61 -4.21
N GLN A 43 12.06 -0.90 -3.09
CA GLN A 43 11.86 -1.50 -1.77
C GLN A 43 10.47 -2.14 -1.66
N LEU A 44 9.46 -1.46 -2.16
CA LEU A 44 8.09 -1.97 -2.14
C LEU A 44 7.95 -3.19 -3.04
N ALA A 45 8.53 -3.14 -4.23
CA ALA A 45 8.48 -4.26 -5.16
C ALA A 45 9.25 -5.47 -4.62
N GLU A 46 10.41 -5.26 -4.02
CA GLU A 46 11.19 -6.34 -3.43
C GLU A 46 10.43 -7.04 -2.32
N HIS A 47 9.74 -6.28 -1.49
CA HIS A 47 8.92 -6.86 -0.43
C HIS A 47 7.76 -7.66 -1.00
N LEU A 48 7.14 -7.18 -2.07
CA LEU A 48 5.95 -7.78 -2.65
C LEU A 48 6.26 -9.05 -3.45
N TRP A 49 7.35 -9.07 -4.19
CA TRP A 49 7.72 -10.18 -5.07
C TRP A 49 8.94 -10.99 -4.58
N GLY A 50 9.75 -10.42 -3.69
CA GLY A 50 10.91 -11.09 -3.13
C GLY A 50 11.93 -11.48 -4.21
N ASP A 51 12.41 -12.72 -4.13
CA ASP A 51 13.42 -13.24 -5.05
C ASP A 51 12.90 -13.46 -6.47
N HIS A 52 11.60 -13.26 -6.68
CA HIS A 52 10.98 -13.37 -8.00
C HIS A 52 11.04 -12.06 -8.78
N LEU A 53 11.73 -11.07 -8.23
CA LEU A 53 11.96 -9.80 -8.91
C LEU A 53 13.04 -10.01 -9.97
N ASP A 54 12.65 -9.93 -11.23
CA ASP A 54 13.54 -10.22 -12.35
C ASP A 54 13.66 -9.01 -13.30
N ASP A 55 14.25 -9.24 -14.48
CA ASP A 55 14.45 -8.20 -15.47
C ASP A 55 13.14 -7.63 -16.03
N ASP A 56 12.04 -8.34 -15.82
CA ASP A 56 10.73 -7.89 -16.26
C ASP A 56 10.06 -6.96 -15.25
N TYR A 57 10.75 -6.64 -14.16
CA TYR A 57 10.24 -5.72 -13.17
C TYR A 57 9.90 -4.36 -13.80
N GLN A 58 8.69 -3.91 -13.54
CA GLN A 58 8.24 -2.59 -13.98
C GLN A 58 7.81 -1.78 -12.76
N SER A 59 8.47 -0.67 -12.54
CA SER A 59 8.21 0.17 -11.38
C SER A 59 6.78 0.69 -11.30
N ASN A 60 6.10 0.79 -12.46
CA ASN A 60 4.73 1.28 -12.50
C ASN A 60 3.72 0.30 -11.88
N TYR A 61 4.08 -0.96 -11.67
CA TYR A 61 3.18 -1.88 -10.96
C TYR A 61 2.90 -1.42 -9.54
N ILE A 62 3.90 -0.87 -8.87
CA ILE A 62 3.70 -0.33 -7.52
C ILE A 62 2.73 0.84 -7.59
N ASP A 63 2.89 1.73 -8.56
CA ASP A 63 2.00 2.88 -8.72
C ASP A 63 0.55 2.43 -8.99
N VAL A 64 0.37 1.36 -9.76
CA VAL A 64 -0.96 0.81 -10.04
C VAL A 64 -1.59 0.28 -8.75
N HIS A 65 -0.83 -0.47 -7.96
CA HIS A 65 -1.35 -1.00 -6.69
C HIS A 65 -1.71 0.12 -5.72
N VAL A 66 -0.88 1.14 -5.60
CA VAL A 66 -1.16 2.29 -4.73
C VAL A 66 -2.40 3.04 -5.22
N LYS A 67 -2.53 3.23 -6.53
CA LYS A 67 -3.71 3.86 -7.12
C LYS A 67 -4.97 3.08 -6.76
N ASN A 68 -4.92 1.76 -6.90
CA ASN A 68 -6.07 0.91 -6.60
C ASN A 68 -6.42 0.92 -5.11
N ILE A 69 -5.43 0.92 -4.24
CA ILE A 69 -5.65 1.06 -2.79
C ILE A 69 -6.36 2.39 -2.50
N ARG A 70 -5.85 3.49 -3.05
CA ARG A 70 -6.45 4.81 -2.86
C ARG A 70 -7.88 4.86 -3.36
N LYS A 71 -8.13 4.22 -4.50
CA LYS A 71 -9.47 4.20 -5.09
C LYS A 71 -10.45 3.43 -4.20
N LYS A 72 -10.04 2.27 -3.70
CA LYS A 72 -10.88 1.45 -2.83
C LYS A 72 -11.16 2.14 -1.50
N LEU A 73 -10.12 2.65 -0.86
CA LEU A 73 -10.27 3.31 0.44
C LEU A 73 -10.96 4.68 0.32
N GLY A 74 -10.73 5.38 -0.77
CA GLY A 74 -11.26 6.71 -1.00
C GLY A 74 -12.77 6.77 -1.10
N THR A 75 -13.44 5.65 -1.40
CA THR A 75 -14.90 5.60 -1.40
C THR A 75 -15.48 5.63 0.02
N PHE A 76 -14.65 5.36 1.02
CA PHE A 76 -15.07 5.30 2.42
C PHE A 76 -14.67 6.54 3.21
N GLY A 77 -13.51 7.12 2.90
CA GLY A 77 -13.03 8.29 3.60
C GLY A 77 -11.73 8.82 3.03
N PRO A 78 -11.21 9.93 3.58
CA PRO A 78 -9.97 10.52 3.08
C PRO A 78 -8.79 9.59 3.24
N VAL A 79 -7.90 9.55 2.24
CA VAL A 79 -6.69 8.73 2.22
C VAL A 79 -5.45 9.62 2.08
N ASP A 80 -5.49 10.80 2.69
CA ASP A 80 -4.39 11.77 2.65
C ASP A 80 -3.18 11.35 3.47
N TRP A 81 -3.36 10.35 4.34
CA TRP A 81 -2.27 9.76 5.11
C TRP A 81 -1.35 8.87 4.28
N LEU A 82 -1.75 8.49 3.08
CA LEU A 82 -0.92 7.75 2.13
C LEU A 82 -0.40 8.74 1.10
N GLU A 83 0.84 9.19 1.31
CA GLU A 83 1.42 10.29 0.55
C GLU A 83 2.36 9.78 -0.54
N THR A 84 2.27 10.39 -1.72
CA THR A 84 3.27 10.22 -2.77
C THR A 84 4.38 11.24 -2.53
N VAL A 85 5.59 10.74 -2.33
CA VAL A 85 6.76 11.62 -2.20
C VAL A 85 7.42 11.69 -3.57
N ARG A 86 7.20 12.79 -4.25
CA ARG A 86 7.55 12.96 -5.65
C ARG A 86 9.01 12.67 -5.91
N GLY A 87 9.27 11.76 -6.86
CA GLY A 87 10.62 11.36 -7.24
C GLY A 87 11.29 10.38 -6.29
N LEU A 88 10.69 10.07 -5.13
CA LEU A 88 11.28 9.20 -4.13
C LEU A 88 10.48 7.94 -3.85
N GLY A 89 9.14 8.04 -3.78
CA GLY A 89 8.31 6.89 -3.49
C GLY A 89 7.05 7.24 -2.73
N TYR A 90 6.76 6.45 -1.70
CA TYR A 90 5.53 6.59 -0.91
C TYR A 90 5.82 6.59 0.57
N LYS A 91 4.92 7.22 1.32
CA LYS A 91 5.05 7.29 2.76
C LYS A 91 3.67 7.29 3.40
N ILE A 92 3.52 6.55 4.49
CA ILE A 92 2.34 6.66 5.34
C ILE A 92 2.66 7.62 6.47
N ILE A 93 1.81 8.61 6.64
CA ILE A 93 1.92 9.60 7.69
C ILE A 93 1.01 9.18 8.84
N ALA A 94 1.59 9.03 10.01
CA ALA A 94 0.82 8.65 11.19
C ALA A 94 1.28 9.38 12.43
#